data_87d7a1f946070039ce42f94e4b0e0912
#
_entry.id   87d7a1f946070039ce42f94e4b0e0912
#
_cell.length_a   1.000
_cell.length_b   1.000
_cell.length_c   1.000
_cell.angle_alpha   90.00
_cell.angle_beta   90.00
_cell.angle_gamma   90.00
#
_symmetry.space_group_name_H-M   'P 1'
#
loop_
_entity.id
_entity.type
_entity.pdbx_description
1 polymer ?
#
loop_
_entity_poly.entity_id
_entity_poly.type
_entity_poly.pdbx_seq_one_letter_code
_entity_poly.pdbx_strand_id
1 'polypeptide(L)'
;MLFFLCFALSIVTVXAQKAYVTRNGQISFVATNDDDVSAVNNEVASRITTNGDITFSLLIKSFFFQYAEMQDHFNSDYLQSNTYPRSDFKGKITNIQNINFSKNGVYPATVQGNLTLHGVTKPITVNGTIEVQGTKIIAKAKFTLQLSDFNIHADRVAKKVAIQFNCTYQ
;
A
#
# COMPACT_ATOMS: atom_id res chain seq x y z
N MET A 1 33.38 -51.05 -24.72
CA MET A 1 32.42 -50.78 -23.63
C MET A 1 32.09 -49.30 -23.64
N LEU A 2 30.89 -48.96 -24.16
CA LEU A 2 30.50 -47.54 -24.37
C LEU A 2 29.61 -47.11 -23.20
N PHE A 3 30.09 -46.21 -22.38
CA PHE A 3 29.30 -45.67 -21.25
C PHE A 3 28.38 -44.54 -21.77
N PHE A 4 27.09 -44.81 -21.79
CA PHE A 4 26.07 -43.78 -22.08
C PHE A 4 25.83 -42.96 -20.79
N LEU A 5 26.32 -41.77 -20.77
CA LEU A 5 26.05 -40.82 -19.66
C LEU A 5 24.68 -40.20 -19.90
N CYS A 6 23.65 -40.71 -19.20
CA CYS A 6 22.31 -40.07 -19.23
C CYS A 6 22.34 -38.77 -18.44
N PHE A 7 22.32 -37.65 -19.14
CA PHE A 7 22.16 -36.36 -18.51
C PHE A 7 20.67 -36.15 -18.24
N ALA A 8 20.26 -36.27 -16.98
CA ALA A 8 18.89 -35.97 -16.57
C ALA A 8 18.71 -34.47 -16.56
N LEU A 9 17.98 -33.98 -17.55
CA LEU A 9 17.62 -32.53 -17.61
C LEU A 9 16.49 -32.30 -16.60
N SER A 10 16.82 -31.70 -15.46
CA SER A 10 15.81 -31.30 -14.48
C SER A 10 15.07 -30.05 -15.00
N ILE A 11 13.83 -30.26 -15.40
CA ILE A 11 12.96 -29.13 -15.80
C ILE A 11 12.49 -28.46 -14.52
N VAL A 12 13.06 -27.29 -14.22
CA VAL A 12 12.57 -26.44 -13.14
C VAL A 12 11.36 -25.67 -13.69
N THR A 13 10.17 -26.09 -13.29
CA THR A 13 8.96 -25.32 -13.62
C THR A 13 8.90 -24.10 -12.69
N VAL A 14 9.16 -22.94 -13.27
CA VAL A 14 8.99 -21.68 -12.54
C VAL A 14 7.51 -21.32 -12.63
N UNK A 15 6.80 -21.48 -11.73
CA UNK A 15 5.63 -21.19 -11.72
C UNK A 15 5.46 -19.88 -11.97
N ALA A 16 4.71 -19.63 -12.70
CA ALA A 16 4.41 -18.26 -13.06
C ALA A 16 3.89 -17.48 -11.83
N GLN A 17 4.54 -16.42 -11.54
CA GLN A 17 4.17 -15.51 -10.46
C GLN A 17 2.79 -14.93 -10.73
N LYS A 18 1.83 -15.22 -9.86
CA LYS A 18 0.50 -14.63 -9.95
C LYS A 18 0.51 -13.23 -9.34
N ALA A 19 -0.18 -12.30 -9.98
CA ALA A 19 -0.33 -10.94 -9.52
C ALA A 19 -1.82 -10.62 -9.34
N TYR A 20 -2.12 -9.94 -8.25
CA TYR A 20 -3.43 -9.38 -7.93
C TYR A 20 -3.33 -7.87 -8.08
N VAL A 21 -4.27 -7.26 -8.78
CA VAL A 21 -4.21 -5.82 -9.06
C VAL A 21 -5.53 -5.13 -8.71
N THR A 22 -5.44 -3.84 -8.41
CA THR A 22 -6.61 -2.96 -8.28
C THR A 22 -6.26 -1.58 -8.81
N ARG A 23 -7.29 -0.83 -9.23
CA ARG A 23 -7.14 0.59 -9.61
C ARG A 23 -8.12 1.48 -8.85
N ASN A 24 -8.95 0.88 -8.02
CA ASN A 24 -9.95 1.57 -7.20
C ASN A 24 -9.85 1.17 -5.73
N GLY A 25 -8.63 0.91 -5.28
CA GLY A 25 -8.37 0.70 -3.87
C GLY A 25 -8.66 1.96 -3.06
N GLN A 26 -8.87 1.80 -1.77
CA GLN A 26 -9.19 2.90 -0.88
C GLN A 26 -8.09 3.11 0.15
N ILE A 27 -7.71 4.36 0.34
CA ILE A 27 -6.93 4.79 1.49
C ILE A 27 -7.64 6.00 2.10
N SER A 28 -7.68 6.05 3.42
CA SER A 28 -8.25 7.20 4.13
C SER A 28 -7.34 7.58 5.27
N PHE A 29 -7.50 8.82 5.74
CA PHE A 29 -6.82 9.25 6.95
C PHE A 29 -7.75 10.09 7.81
N VAL A 30 -7.42 10.13 9.09
CA VAL A 30 -8.04 11.02 10.07
C VAL A 30 -6.93 11.53 11.00
N ALA A 31 -6.97 12.83 11.32
CA ALA A 31 -6.02 13.40 12.28
C ALA A 31 -6.24 12.77 13.65
N THR A 32 -5.15 12.48 14.36
CA THR A 32 -5.26 11.81 15.67
C THR A 32 -5.82 12.70 16.76
N ASN A 33 -5.92 14.00 16.52
CA ASN A 33 -6.41 15.00 17.48
C ASN A 33 -7.74 15.64 17.08
N ASP A 34 -8.25 15.34 15.87
CA ASP A 34 -9.47 16.01 15.38
C ASP A 34 -10.11 15.16 14.26
N ASP A 35 -11.21 14.51 14.58
CA ASP A 35 -11.89 13.59 13.67
C ASP A 35 -12.47 14.30 12.42
N ASP A 36 -12.71 15.61 12.51
CA ASP A 36 -13.20 16.38 11.36
C ASP A 36 -12.11 16.59 10.30
N VAL A 37 -10.83 16.44 10.67
CA VAL A 37 -9.72 16.54 9.71
C VAL A 37 -9.48 15.15 9.12
N SER A 38 -10.23 14.84 8.07
CA SER A 38 -10.21 13.52 7.44
C SER A 38 -10.48 13.59 5.95
N ALA A 39 -9.99 12.59 5.22
CA ALA A 39 -10.24 12.48 3.78
C ALA A 39 -10.09 11.05 3.31
N VAL A 40 -10.66 10.77 2.14
CA VAL A 40 -10.61 9.46 1.51
C VAL A 40 -10.18 9.59 0.05
N ASN A 41 -9.38 8.64 -0.40
CA ASN A 41 -8.98 8.47 -1.80
C ASN A 41 -9.43 7.08 -2.23
N ASN A 42 -10.28 7.00 -3.27
CA ASN A 42 -10.84 5.75 -3.78
C ASN A 42 -10.19 5.35 -5.13
N GLU A 43 -9.05 5.94 -5.46
CA GLU A 43 -8.38 5.73 -6.74
C GLU A 43 -6.96 5.19 -6.55
N VAL A 44 -6.76 4.34 -5.55
CA VAL A 44 -5.44 3.75 -5.29
C VAL A 44 -5.21 2.63 -6.30
N ALA A 45 -4.13 2.76 -7.09
CA ALA A 45 -3.64 1.67 -7.93
C ALA A 45 -2.66 0.84 -7.10
N SER A 46 -2.87 -0.46 -7.04
CA SER A 46 -2.00 -1.32 -6.24
C SER A 46 -1.85 -2.70 -6.88
N ARG A 47 -0.72 -3.34 -6.58
CA ARG A 47 -0.39 -4.68 -7.08
C ARG A 47 0.28 -5.47 -5.97
N ILE A 48 -0.16 -6.72 -5.79
CA ILE A 48 0.45 -7.68 -4.86
C ILE A 48 0.75 -8.95 -5.66
N THR A 49 1.94 -9.51 -5.46
CA THR A 49 2.33 -10.78 -6.10
C THR A 49 2.40 -11.90 -5.08
N THR A 50 2.28 -13.13 -5.55
CA THR A 50 2.33 -14.30 -4.66
C THR A 50 3.72 -14.54 -4.08
N ASN A 51 4.76 -13.86 -4.58
CA ASN A 51 6.08 -13.91 -3.93
C ASN A 51 6.32 -12.72 -2.98
N GLY A 52 5.26 -11.93 -2.72
CA GLY A 52 5.27 -10.92 -1.67
C GLY A 52 5.58 -9.49 -2.09
N ASP A 53 5.83 -9.24 -3.37
CA ASP A 53 6.03 -7.84 -3.79
C ASP A 53 4.72 -7.08 -3.67
N ILE A 54 4.76 -5.87 -3.12
CA ILE A 54 3.60 -5.01 -3.02
C ILE A 54 3.98 -3.58 -3.41
N THR A 55 3.14 -3.00 -4.25
CA THR A 55 3.27 -1.59 -4.64
C THR A 55 1.93 -0.91 -4.54
N PHE A 56 1.92 0.39 -4.23
CA PHE A 56 0.76 1.22 -4.51
C PHE A 56 1.20 2.59 -5.02
N SER A 57 0.24 3.26 -5.67
CA SER A 57 0.41 4.61 -6.17
C SER A 57 -0.94 5.32 -6.13
N LEU A 58 -0.92 6.59 -5.78
CA LEU A 58 -2.13 7.42 -5.79
C LEU A 58 -1.79 8.86 -6.13
N LEU A 59 -2.80 9.59 -6.58
CA LEU A 59 -2.71 11.05 -6.78
C LEU A 59 -3.15 11.77 -5.51
N ILE A 60 -2.37 12.75 -5.09
CA ILE A 60 -2.71 13.55 -3.89
C ILE A 60 -4.02 14.31 -4.12
N LYS A 61 -4.24 14.82 -5.33
CA LYS A 61 -5.48 15.56 -5.65
C LYS A 61 -6.75 14.69 -5.62
N SER A 62 -6.60 13.36 -5.60
CA SER A 62 -7.75 12.46 -5.52
C SER A 62 -8.25 12.21 -4.09
N PHE A 63 -7.65 12.85 -3.09
CA PHE A 63 -8.22 12.85 -1.75
C PHE A 63 -9.44 13.76 -1.71
N PHE A 64 -10.55 13.24 -1.22
CA PHE A 64 -11.82 13.93 -1.11
C PHE A 64 -12.11 14.25 0.35
N PHE A 65 -12.36 15.51 0.63
CA PHE A 65 -12.70 16.06 1.95
C PHE A 65 -14.20 16.41 1.99
N GLN A 66 -14.76 16.43 3.19
CA GLN A 66 -16.13 16.87 3.40
C GLN A 66 -16.27 18.38 3.10
N TYR A 67 -15.25 19.17 3.45
CA TYR A 67 -15.25 20.62 3.30
C TYR A 67 -14.24 21.06 2.26
N ALA A 68 -14.71 21.85 1.27
CA ALA A 68 -13.88 22.32 0.16
C ALA A 68 -12.66 23.13 0.63
N GLU A 69 -12.84 23.95 1.65
CA GLU A 69 -11.74 24.77 2.20
C GLU A 69 -10.61 23.88 2.73
N MET A 70 -10.95 22.79 3.43
CA MET A 70 -9.95 21.84 3.90
C MET A 70 -9.21 21.19 2.74
N GLN A 71 -9.94 20.82 1.69
CA GLN A 71 -9.36 20.22 0.49
C GLN A 71 -8.37 21.18 -0.18
N ASP A 72 -8.73 22.47 -0.25
CA ASP A 72 -7.87 23.49 -0.85
C ASP A 72 -6.57 23.66 -0.04
N HIS A 73 -6.67 23.77 1.28
CA HIS A 73 -5.49 23.87 2.15
C HIS A 73 -4.62 22.63 2.10
N PHE A 74 -5.25 21.46 2.09
CA PHE A 74 -4.51 20.19 1.94
C PHE A 74 -3.67 20.20 0.66
N ASN A 75 -4.26 20.61 -0.45
CA ASN A 75 -3.57 20.59 -1.74
C ASN A 75 -2.54 21.71 -1.89
N SER A 76 -2.84 22.93 -1.41
CA SER A 76 -1.96 24.07 -1.63
C SER A 76 -0.89 24.21 -0.55
N ASP A 77 -1.31 24.13 0.72
CA ASP A 77 -0.45 24.56 1.82
C ASP A 77 0.33 23.39 2.43
N TYR A 78 -0.31 22.21 2.54
CA TYR A 78 0.29 21.10 3.27
C TYR A 78 0.97 20.09 2.36
N LEU A 79 0.27 19.54 1.37
CA LEU A 79 0.83 18.53 0.49
C LEU A 79 1.45 19.10 -0.79
N GLN A 80 1.14 20.33 -1.12
CA GLN A 80 1.67 21.03 -2.30
C GLN A 80 1.53 20.13 -3.55
N SER A 81 0.29 19.72 -3.83
CA SER A 81 0.01 18.65 -4.80
C SER A 81 0.36 19.00 -6.24
N ASN A 82 0.56 20.29 -6.56
CA ASN A 82 1.10 20.69 -7.87
C ASN A 82 2.59 20.34 -8.01
N THR A 83 3.34 20.39 -6.90
CA THR A 83 4.78 20.07 -6.88
C THR A 83 5.00 18.58 -6.63
N TYR A 84 4.22 17.99 -5.72
CA TYR A 84 4.34 16.58 -5.31
C TYR A 84 3.00 15.88 -5.58
N PRO A 85 2.69 15.59 -6.87
CA PRO A 85 1.34 15.13 -7.21
C PRO A 85 1.01 13.71 -6.80
N ARG A 86 2.00 12.90 -6.41
CA ARG A 86 1.81 11.47 -6.16
C ARG A 86 2.35 11.06 -4.81
N SER A 87 1.78 9.98 -4.28
CA SER A 87 2.39 9.18 -3.23
C SER A 87 2.54 7.75 -3.76
N ASP A 88 3.68 7.16 -3.48
CA ASP A 88 4.03 5.83 -3.99
C ASP A 88 4.62 4.99 -2.87
N PHE A 89 4.39 3.68 -2.93
CA PHE A 89 4.99 2.72 -2.01
C PHE A 89 5.51 1.53 -2.79
N LYS A 90 6.68 1.06 -2.38
CA LYS A 90 7.26 -0.17 -2.93
C LYS A 90 7.86 -0.97 -1.79
N GLY A 91 7.39 -2.20 -1.62
CA GLY A 91 7.83 -3.03 -0.52
C GLY A 91 7.58 -4.49 -0.72
N LYS A 92 7.69 -5.22 0.41
CA LYS A 92 7.48 -6.66 0.44
C LYS A 92 6.66 -7.06 1.67
N ILE A 93 5.85 -8.09 1.49
CA ILE A 93 5.21 -8.82 2.58
C ILE A 93 6.28 -9.78 3.10
N THR A 94 6.82 -9.49 4.28
CA THR A 94 8.01 -10.20 4.79
C THR A 94 7.70 -11.60 5.28
N ASN A 95 6.43 -11.86 5.64
CA ASN A 95 5.98 -13.19 6.08
C ASN A 95 5.13 -13.89 5.01
N ILE A 96 5.47 -13.72 3.74
CA ILE A 96 4.67 -14.21 2.61
C ILE A 96 4.45 -15.74 2.66
N GLN A 97 5.40 -16.49 3.22
CA GLN A 97 5.30 -17.96 3.35
C GLN A 97 4.14 -18.38 4.26
N ASN A 98 3.61 -17.47 5.09
CA ASN A 98 2.47 -17.74 5.98
C ASN A 98 1.11 -17.48 5.32
N ILE A 99 1.10 -17.00 4.07
CA ILE A 99 -0.13 -16.65 3.36
C ILE A 99 -0.39 -17.68 2.27
N ASN A 100 -1.51 -18.39 2.38
CA ASN A 100 -1.88 -19.38 1.37
C ASN A 100 -2.94 -18.78 0.44
N PHE A 101 -2.50 -18.32 -0.73
CA PHE A 101 -3.37 -17.67 -1.72
C PHE A 101 -4.35 -18.66 -2.38
N SER A 102 -4.22 -19.95 -2.14
CA SER A 102 -5.13 -20.98 -2.68
C SER A 102 -6.21 -21.40 -1.68
N LYS A 103 -6.20 -20.86 -0.47
CA LYS A 103 -7.13 -21.28 0.58
C LYS A 103 -7.80 -20.03 1.20
N ASN A 104 -9.12 -20.00 1.20
CA ASN A 104 -9.88 -18.91 1.81
C ASN A 104 -9.50 -18.76 3.28
N GLY A 105 -9.36 -17.52 3.73
CA GLY A 105 -8.99 -17.22 5.10
C GLY A 105 -8.44 -15.82 5.25
N VAL A 106 -8.19 -15.42 6.48
CA VAL A 106 -7.61 -14.13 6.83
C VAL A 106 -6.22 -14.39 7.40
N TYR A 107 -5.21 -13.83 6.77
CA TYR A 107 -3.80 -14.08 7.08
C TYR A 107 -3.15 -12.79 7.57
N PRO A 108 -2.52 -12.80 8.75
CA PRO A 108 -1.69 -11.65 9.15
C PRO A 108 -0.56 -11.42 8.15
N ALA A 109 -0.30 -10.15 7.87
CA ALA A 109 0.75 -9.75 6.92
C ALA A 109 1.57 -8.61 7.52
N THR A 110 2.89 -8.75 7.46
CA THR A 110 3.83 -7.69 7.82
C THR A 110 4.46 -7.18 6.54
N VAL A 111 4.36 -5.87 6.29
CA VAL A 111 4.84 -5.25 5.07
C VAL A 111 5.96 -4.28 5.44
N GLN A 112 7.10 -4.40 4.75
CA GLN A 112 8.22 -3.46 4.87
C GLN A 112 8.52 -2.87 3.50
N GLY A 113 8.74 -1.57 3.45
CA GLY A 113 9.05 -0.92 2.19
C GLY A 113 9.29 0.56 2.36
N ASN A 114 9.39 1.23 1.23
CA ASN A 114 9.65 2.66 1.16
C ASN A 114 8.40 3.40 0.73
N LEU A 115 7.97 4.35 1.54
CA LEU A 115 6.86 5.25 1.24
C LEU A 115 7.44 6.59 0.78
N THR A 116 7.00 7.05 -0.40
CA THR A 116 7.31 8.40 -0.88
C THR A 116 6.05 9.25 -0.75
N LEU A 117 6.16 10.36 -0.02
CA LEU A 117 5.08 11.30 0.23
C LEU A 117 5.70 12.69 0.33
N HIS A 118 5.09 13.69 -0.32
CA HIS A 118 5.57 15.07 -0.28
C HIS A 118 7.06 15.18 -0.67
N GLY A 119 7.49 14.37 -1.66
CA GLY A 119 8.87 14.36 -2.15
C GLY A 119 9.88 13.68 -1.22
N VAL A 120 9.46 13.13 -0.07
CA VAL A 120 10.34 12.49 0.91
C VAL A 120 10.09 10.98 0.90
N THR A 121 11.14 10.19 0.86
CA THR A 121 11.05 8.73 0.88
C THR A 121 11.57 8.21 2.24
N LYS A 122 10.75 7.43 2.93
CA LYS A 122 11.08 6.85 4.24
C LYS A 122 10.75 5.36 4.25
N PRO A 123 11.58 4.55 4.93
CA PRO A 123 11.21 3.16 5.18
C PRO A 123 10.08 3.11 6.23
N ILE A 124 9.10 2.25 5.98
CA ILE A 124 8.02 1.99 6.95
C ILE A 124 7.80 0.50 7.09
N THR A 125 7.28 0.10 8.25
CA THR A 125 6.80 -1.25 8.53
C THR A 125 5.35 -1.15 8.98
N VAL A 126 4.48 -1.92 8.34
CA VAL A 126 3.05 -1.88 8.62
C VAL A 126 2.54 -3.32 8.80
N ASN A 127 1.73 -3.52 9.83
CA ASN A 127 1.03 -4.78 10.04
C ASN A 127 -0.40 -4.66 9.56
N GLY A 128 -0.88 -5.69 8.89
CA GLY A 128 -2.23 -5.74 8.36
C GLY A 128 -2.65 -7.17 8.12
N THR A 129 -3.61 -7.34 7.20
CA THR A 129 -4.13 -8.65 6.84
C THR A 129 -4.31 -8.76 5.33
N ILE A 130 -4.15 -9.99 4.83
CA ILE A 130 -4.59 -10.40 3.50
C ILE A 130 -5.71 -11.40 3.70
N GLU A 131 -6.90 -11.07 3.22
CA GLU A 131 -8.02 -12.00 3.20
C GLU A 131 -8.14 -12.60 1.81
N VAL A 132 -8.17 -13.92 1.73
CA VAL A 132 -8.32 -14.66 0.46
C VAL A 132 -9.77 -15.09 0.34
N GLN A 133 -10.43 -14.72 -0.75
CA GLN A 133 -11.82 -15.06 -1.07
C GLN A 133 -11.88 -15.57 -2.52
N GLY A 134 -11.64 -16.86 -2.72
CA GLY A 134 -11.62 -17.45 -4.07
C GLY A 134 -10.49 -16.85 -4.91
N THR A 135 -10.85 -16.14 -5.98
CA THR A 135 -9.88 -15.55 -6.91
C THR A 135 -9.47 -14.13 -6.54
N LYS A 136 -10.15 -13.52 -5.57
CA LYS A 136 -9.83 -12.15 -5.14
C LYS A 136 -9.17 -12.15 -3.78
N ILE A 137 -8.42 -11.08 -3.48
CA ILE A 137 -7.88 -10.85 -2.15
C ILE A 137 -8.26 -9.45 -1.68
N ILE A 138 -8.35 -9.29 -0.36
CA ILE A 138 -8.60 -7.99 0.27
C ILE A 138 -7.44 -7.71 1.22
N ALA A 139 -6.72 -6.62 0.99
CA ALA A 139 -5.64 -6.19 1.88
C ALA A 139 -6.13 -5.04 2.75
N LYS A 140 -5.92 -5.15 4.05
CA LYS A 140 -6.30 -4.13 5.02
C LYS A 140 -5.13 -3.84 5.96
N ALA A 141 -4.95 -2.57 6.28
CA ALA A 141 -3.95 -2.16 7.27
C ALA A 141 -4.38 -0.85 7.93
N LYS A 142 -3.93 -0.66 9.16
CA LYS A 142 -4.07 0.60 9.89
C LYS A 142 -2.71 0.96 10.48
N PHE A 143 -2.32 2.21 10.32
CA PHE A 143 -1.04 2.69 10.85
C PHE A 143 -1.09 4.20 11.03
N THR A 144 -0.11 4.75 11.72
CA THR A 144 -0.03 6.19 11.99
C THR A 144 1.20 6.76 11.31
N LEU A 145 1.04 7.92 10.66
CA LEU A 145 2.15 8.69 10.10
C LEU A 145 2.36 9.96 10.92
N GLN A 146 3.61 10.24 11.24
CA GLN A 146 4.07 11.52 11.77
C GLN A 146 4.32 12.44 10.56
N LEU A 147 3.57 13.52 10.44
CA LEU A 147 3.60 14.37 9.23
C LEU A 147 4.96 15.04 9.04
N SER A 148 5.63 15.42 10.14
CA SER A 148 6.95 16.05 10.06
C SER A 148 8.02 15.14 9.48
N ASP A 149 7.85 13.80 9.55
CA ASP A 149 8.79 12.87 8.92
C ASP A 149 8.84 13.03 7.40
N PHE A 150 7.77 13.60 6.82
CA PHE A 150 7.64 13.83 5.38
C PHE A 150 7.68 15.33 5.04
N ASN A 151 8.26 16.14 5.94
CA ASN A 151 8.36 17.60 5.77
C ASN A 151 7.00 18.26 5.55
N ILE A 152 5.95 17.70 6.12
CA ILE A 152 4.61 18.28 6.09
C ILE A 152 4.42 19.05 7.40
N HIS A 153 4.28 20.36 7.28
CA HIS A 153 4.21 21.27 8.43
C HIS A 153 2.76 21.69 8.65
N ALA A 154 2.03 20.86 9.36
CA ALA A 154 0.62 21.06 9.66
C ALA A 154 0.34 21.08 11.16
N ASP A 155 1.32 21.50 11.97
CA ASP A 155 1.30 21.38 13.43
C ASP A 155 0.07 22.02 14.10
N ARG A 156 -0.50 23.06 13.48
CA ARG A 156 -1.69 23.72 13.99
C ARG A 156 -2.97 22.93 13.75
N VAL A 157 -2.93 21.98 12.79
CA VAL A 157 -4.08 21.17 12.38
C VAL A 157 -3.91 19.75 12.88
N ALA A 158 -2.77 19.13 12.55
CA ALA A 158 -2.47 17.75 12.94
C ALA A 158 -0.98 17.50 12.94
N LYS A 159 -0.47 16.80 13.94
CA LYS A 159 0.91 16.32 13.96
C LYS A 159 1.00 14.91 13.39
N LYS A 160 -0.05 14.12 13.59
CA LYS A 160 -0.12 12.71 13.17
C LYS A 160 -1.47 12.45 12.53
N VAL A 161 -1.47 11.53 11.58
CA VAL A 161 -2.71 11.02 10.98
C VAL A 161 -2.75 9.50 11.10
N ALA A 162 -3.93 8.99 11.41
CA ALA A 162 -4.21 7.56 11.40
C ALA A 162 -4.66 7.19 9.97
N ILE A 163 -3.94 6.27 9.36
CA ILE A 163 -4.18 5.83 7.98
C ILE A 163 -4.92 4.49 8.01
N GLN A 164 -5.92 4.35 7.14
CA GLN A 164 -6.55 3.07 6.83
C GLN A 164 -6.40 2.77 5.35
N PHE A 165 -5.90 1.58 5.06
CA PHE A 165 -5.73 1.04 3.72
C PHE A 165 -6.70 -0.12 3.58
N ASN A 166 -7.52 -0.13 2.51
CA ASN A 166 -8.51 -1.17 2.26
C ASN A 166 -8.64 -1.35 0.74
N CYS A 167 -8.02 -2.37 0.21
CA CYS A 167 -7.97 -2.59 -1.22
C CYS A 167 -8.42 -4.01 -1.55
N THR A 168 -9.37 -4.11 -2.49
CA THR A 168 -9.81 -5.39 -3.06
C THR A 168 -9.14 -5.55 -4.42
N TYR A 169 -8.52 -6.71 -4.62
CA TYR A 169 -7.74 -7.03 -5.82
C TYR A 169 -8.32 -8.23 -6.54
N GLN A 170 -8.13 -8.23 -7.84
CA GLN A 170 -8.50 -9.36 -8.71
C GLN A 170 -7.33 -9.78 -9.58
#